data_7da7d71c129f5e4bfde93a3ea782bbd0
#
_entry.id   7da7d71c129f5e4bfde93a3ea782bbd0
#
_cell.length_a   1.000
_cell.length_b   1.000
_cell.length_c   1.000
_cell.angle_alpha   90.00
_cell.angle_beta   90.00
_cell.angle_gamma   90.00
#
_symmetry.space_group_name_H-M   'P 1'
#
loop_
_entity.id
_entity.type
_entity.pdbx_description
1 polymer ?
#
loop_
_entity_poly.entity_id
_entity_poly.type
_entity_poly.pdbx_seq_one_letter_code
_entity_poly.pdbx_strand_id
1 'polypeptide(L)'
;MKKFILLFALSALVLSTSAQITKQIEIGADEIVTLWDNSTAKYSNHMEKDEKVISGRKFYNTSSADLYIFQPDKQNDTGVSIVIYPGGSYRYVGFSTHFIKWCKANGITAAMLKYRVPNSGHNQATLEDATGAVEYMRANAERLGIDPTKVGVAGCSAGGHLAAWVSNAMADDRKPAFAMLFCGSMLRDEYYVTMSANQNLMGKNVTPAEAEQLTLTNLVTEKTPPTLILLCHDDNVVRPFSSTKYYAALKRHGVPASMHIYPSGGHSWWSNSKWEYRKQWLEAVKDWLDIQTQPKQQK
;
A
#
# COMPACT_ATOMS: atom_id res chain seq x y z
N MET A 1 -29.48 -9.96 49.54
CA MET A 1 -29.11 -10.93 48.51
C MET A 1 -28.56 -10.13 47.30
N LYS A 2 -27.24 -9.97 47.24
CA LYS A 2 -26.56 -9.27 46.16
C LYS A 2 -26.21 -10.29 45.05
N LYS A 3 -26.77 -10.14 43.86
CA LYS A 3 -26.43 -10.94 42.68
C LYS A 3 -25.12 -10.42 42.09
N PHE A 4 -24.08 -11.20 42.17
CA PHE A 4 -22.83 -11.03 41.41
C PHE A 4 -23.13 -11.39 39.93
N ILE A 5 -22.99 -10.43 39.03
CA ILE A 5 -22.97 -10.67 37.59
C ILE A 5 -21.50 -10.90 37.23
N LEU A 6 -21.19 -12.12 36.90
CA LEU A 6 -19.87 -12.54 36.40
C LEU A 6 -19.82 -12.19 34.92
N LEU A 7 -19.07 -11.13 34.56
CA LEU A 7 -18.76 -10.84 33.15
C LEU A 7 -17.68 -11.84 32.69
N PHE A 8 -18.06 -12.80 31.88
CA PHE A 8 -17.11 -13.60 31.10
C PHE A 8 -16.58 -12.75 29.96
N ALA A 9 -15.35 -12.27 30.08
CA ALA A 9 -14.59 -11.77 28.94
C ALA A 9 -14.20 -12.98 28.06
N LEU A 10 -14.94 -13.18 26.98
CA LEU A 10 -14.56 -14.15 25.96
C LEU A 10 -13.38 -13.57 25.18
N SER A 11 -12.16 -13.97 25.56
CA SER A 11 -10.97 -13.80 24.71
C SER A 11 -11.18 -14.69 23.48
N ALA A 12 -11.51 -14.09 22.36
CA ALA A 12 -11.54 -14.77 21.07
C ALA A 12 -10.09 -15.17 20.73
N LEU A 13 -9.74 -16.42 21.05
CA LEU A 13 -8.54 -17.08 20.56
C LEU A 13 -8.78 -17.29 19.05
N VAL A 14 -8.20 -16.42 18.22
CA VAL A 14 -8.21 -16.60 16.77
C VAL A 14 -7.37 -17.84 16.47
N LEU A 15 -8.02 -18.98 16.31
CA LEU A 15 -7.41 -20.20 15.79
C LEU A 15 -7.05 -19.93 14.32
N SER A 16 -5.79 -19.58 14.06
CA SER A 16 -5.28 -19.53 12.69
C SER A 16 -5.46 -20.90 12.04
N THR A 17 -6.09 -20.95 10.89
CA THR A 17 -6.27 -22.20 10.13
C THR A 17 -4.90 -22.71 9.68
N SER A 18 -4.77 -24.02 9.47
CA SER A 18 -3.54 -24.63 8.95
C SER A 18 -3.05 -23.98 7.65
N ALA A 19 -3.96 -23.52 6.80
CA ALA A 19 -3.67 -22.79 5.56
C ALA A 19 -3.05 -21.40 5.83
N GLN A 20 -3.48 -20.67 6.86
CA GLN A 20 -2.88 -19.39 7.25
C GLN A 20 -1.47 -19.58 7.80
N ILE A 21 -1.25 -20.60 8.62
CA ILE A 21 0.08 -20.94 9.17
C ILE A 21 1.04 -21.31 8.03
N THR A 22 0.61 -22.07 7.04
CA THR A 22 1.42 -22.41 5.87
C THR A 22 1.79 -21.17 5.06
N LYS A 23 0.81 -20.26 4.79
CA LYS A 23 1.07 -18.98 4.11
C LYS A 23 2.03 -18.08 4.89
N GLN A 24 1.94 -18.04 6.21
CA GLN A 24 2.83 -17.27 7.08
C GLN A 24 4.28 -17.76 6.97
N ILE A 25 4.50 -19.07 6.98
CA ILE A 25 5.82 -19.68 6.85
C ILE A 25 6.44 -19.40 5.46
N GLU A 26 5.66 -19.52 4.40
CA GLU A 26 6.15 -19.30 3.01
C GLU A 26 6.59 -17.86 2.74
N ILE A 27 5.91 -16.89 3.35
CA ILE A 27 6.18 -15.45 3.12
C ILE A 27 7.08 -14.88 4.20
N GLY A 28 7.15 -15.53 5.38
CA GLY A 28 7.97 -15.11 6.52
C GLY A 28 7.39 -13.91 7.28
N ALA A 29 6.05 -13.77 7.29
CA ALA A 29 5.36 -12.78 8.10
C ALA A 29 5.35 -13.20 9.57
N ASP A 30 5.50 -12.24 10.47
CA ASP A 30 5.43 -12.48 11.92
C ASP A 30 3.96 -12.68 12.36
N GLU A 31 3.02 -12.01 11.66
CA GLU A 31 1.58 -12.09 11.90
C GLU A 31 0.79 -11.93 10.58
N ILE A 32 -0.35 -12.62 10.46
CA ILE A 32 -1.32 -12.40 9.40
C ILE A 32 -2.68 -12.09 10.03
N VAL A 33 -3.26 -10.97 9.65
CA VAL A 33 -4.57 -10.52 10.14
C VAL A 33 -5.54 -10.38 8.98
N THR A 34 -6.68 -11.04 9.03
CA THR A 34 -7.79 -10.75 8.13
C THR A 34 -8.54 -9.55 8.68
N LEU A 35 -8.54 -8.44 7.94
CA LEU A 35 -9.28 -7.23 8.31
C LEU A 35 -10.79 -7.49 8.15
N TRP A 36 -11.17 -8.03 6.99
CA TRP A 36 -12.54 -8.44 6.62
C TRP A 36 -12.53 -9.22 5.30
N ASP A 37 -13.68 -9.74 4.95
CA ASP A 37 -14.00 -10.33 3.65
C ASP A 37 -15.24 -9.66 3.04
N ASN A 38 -15.71 -10.16 1.91
CA ASN A 38 -16.90 -9.63 1.23
C ASN A 38 -18.19 -9.73 2.06
N SER A 39 -18.25 -10.57 3.09
CA SER A 39 -19.44 -10.74 3.94
C SER A 39 -19.48 -9.79 5.13
N THR A 40 -18.32 -9.28 5.56
CA THR A 40 -18.15 -8.43 6.75
C THR A 40 -17.78 -6.98 6.42
N ALA A 41 -17.25 -6.73 5.22
CA ALA A 41 -16.88 -5.40 4.75
C ALA A 41 -18.09 -4.57 4.32
N LYS A 42 -17.93 -3.24 4.29
CA LYS A 42 -18.96 -2.32 3.78
C LYS A 42 -19.16 -2.46 2.27
N TYR A 43 -18.06 -2.68 1.52
CA TYR A 43 -18.09 -2.85 0.07
C TYR A 43 -17.66 -4.27 -0.30
N SER A 44 -18.37 -4.89 -1.25
CA SER A 44 -17.98 -6.17 -1.84
C SER A 44 -17.33 -5.97 -3.20
N ASN A 45 -16.32 -6.77 -3.53
CA ASN A 45 -15.81 -6.84 -4.90
C ASN A 45 -16.53 -7.89 -5.76
N HIS A 46 -17.57 -8.54 -5.21
CA HIS A 46 -18.35 -9.58 -5.89
C HIS A 46 -17.52 -10.69 -6.54
N MET A 47 -16.41 -11.05 -5.89
CA MET A 47 -15.56 -12.15 -6.35
C MET A 47 -16.19 -13.49 -5.94
N GLU A 48 -16.68 -14.24 -6.93
CA GLU A 48 -17.29 -15.54 -6.74
C GLU A 48 -16.30 -16.70 -6.95
N LYS A 49 -15.14 -16.41 -7.56
CA LYS A 49 -14.12 -17.41 -7.87
C LYS A 49 -13.22 -17.64 -6.66
N ASP A 50 -12.84 -18.89 -6.43
CA ASP A 50 -11.86 -19.25 -5.42
C ASP A 50 -10.54 -18.51 -5.59
N GLU A 51 -9.93 -18.13 -4.48
CA GLU A 51 -8.61 -17.52 -4.48
C GLU A 51 -7.59 -18.52 -5.04
N LYS A 52 -6.78 -18.06 -5.98
CA LYS A 52 -5.70 -18.84 -6.60
C LYS A 52 -4.36 -18.21 -6.31
N VAL A 53 -3.44 -18.99 -5.74
CA VAL A 53 -2.06 -18.57 -5.50
C VAL A 53 -1.14 -19.18 -6.54
N ILE A 54 -0.33 -18.34 -7.22
CA ILE A 54 0.66 -18.80 -8.21
C ILE A 54 2.05 -18.45 -7.68
N SER A 55 2.94 -19.45 -7.70
CA SER A 55 4.34 -19.33 -7.23
C SER A 55 4.45 -18.79 -5.79
N GLY A 56 3.47 -19.10 -4.93
CA GLY A 56 3.42 -18.68 -3.53
C GLY A 56 3.31 -17.15 -3.31
N ARG A 57 3.25 -16.34 -4.38
CA ARG A 57 3.39 -14.88 -4.28
C ARG A 57 2.40 -14.05 -5.08
N LYS A 58 1.62 -14.65 -5.98
CA LYS A 58 0.61 -13.94 -6.79
C LYS A 58 -0.77 -14.46 -6.42
N PHE A 59 -1.55 -13.61 -5.77
CA PHE A 59 -2.89 -13.91 -5.29
C PHE A 59 -3.92 -13.36 -6.27
N TYR A 60 -4.62 -14.25 -6.96
CA TYR A 60 -5.71 -13.94 -7.87
C TYR A 60 -7.05 -14.16 -7.17
N ASN A 61 -8.09 -13.49 -7.64
CA ASN A 61 -9.46 -13.65 -7.16
C ASN A 61 -9.59 -13.43 -5.64
N THR A 62 -8.87 -12.45 -5.12
CA THR A 62 -8.88 -12.13 -3.69
C THR A 62 -10.25 -11.58 -3.27
N SER A 63 -10.86 -12.19 -2.27
CA SER A 63 -12.18 -11.84 -1.70
C SER A 63 -12.10 -11.47 -0.21
N SER A 64 -10.89 -11.51 0.37
CA SER A 64 -10.57 -11.05 1.72
C SER A 64 -9.41 -10.07 1.71
N ALA A 65 -9.41 -9.15 2.66
CA ALA A 65 -8.30 -8.24 2.94
C ALA A 65 -7.44 -8.81 4.07
N ASP A 66 -6.26 -9.34 3.73
CA ASP A 66 -5.33 -9.89 4.72
C ASP A 66 -4.08 -9.01 4.82
N LEU A 67 -3.72 -8.62 6.03
CA LEU A 67 -2.56 -7.81 6.34
C LEU A 67 -1.44 -8.70 6.88
N TYR A 68 -0.33 -8.77 6.17
CA TYR A 68 0.87 -9.51 6.53
C TYR A 68 1.86 -8.58 7.21
N ILE A 69 2.11 -8.77 8.51
CA ILE A 69 2.91 -7.88 9.34
C ILE A 69 4.30 -8.49 9.55
N PHE A 70 5.32 -7.66 9.38
CA PHE A 70 6.73 -7.99 9.50
C PHE A 70 7.39 -6.99 10.44
N GLN A 71 7.77 -7.42 11.62
CA GLN A 71 8.37 -6.57 12.63
C GLN A 71 9.91 -6.65 12.60
N PRO A 72 10.62 -5.55 12.85
CA PRO A 72 12.06 -5.58 13.07
C PRO A 72 12.39 -6.22 14.40
N ASP A 73 13.67 -6.48 14.64
CA ASP A 73 14.13 -6.85 15.97
C ASP A 73 13.90 -5.67 16.94
N LYS A 74 13.37 -5.95 18.13
CA LYS A 74 12.97 -4.93 19.11
C LYS A 74 14.06 -3.90 19.45
N GLN A 75 15.32 -4.32 19.47
CA GLN A 75 16.46 -3.45 19.75
C GLN A 75 16.73 -2.40 18.66
N ASN A 76 16.23 -2.62 17.44
CA ASN A 76 16.42 -1.77 16.27
C ASN A 76 15.14 -1.01 15.90
N ASP A 77 14.03 -1.23 16.59
CA ASP A 77 12.73 -0.66 16.26
C ASP A 77 12.74 0.87 16.38
N THR A 78 12.35 1.55 15.31
CA THR A 78 12.28 3.01 15.21
C THR A 78 10.88 3.55 15.51
N GLY A 79 9.90 2.69 15.71
CA GLY A 79 8.48 3.03 15.78
C GLY A 79 7.86 3.44 14.45
N VAL A 80 8.62 3.49 13.36
CA VAL A 80 8.11 3.79 12.01
C VAL A 80 7.42 2.56 11.44
N SER A 81 6.28 2.75 10.77
CA SER A 81 5.61 1.66 10.06
C SER A 81 5.17 2.08 8.67
N ILE A 82 5.13 1.09 7.75
CA ILE A 82 4.78 1.31 6.36
C ILE A 82 3.77 0.24 5.93
N VAL A 83 2.57 0.69 5.53
CA VAL A 83 1.63 -0.18 4.82
C VAL A 83 2.04 -0.26 3.35
N ILE A 84 2.31 -1.46 2.86
CA ILE A 84 2.80 -1.71 1.51
C ILE A 84 1.67 -2.28 0.66
N TYR A 85 1.36 -1.60 -0.46
CA TYR A 85 0.39 -2.04 -1.46
C TYR A 85 1.13 -2.66 -2.65
N PRO A 86 1.01 -3.98 -2.85
CA PRO A 86 1.64 -4.64 -3.99
C PRO A 86 1.02 -4.26 -5.32
N GLY A 87 1.81 -4.34 -6.39
CA GLY A 87 1.33 -4.23 -7.76
C GLY A 87 0.66 -5.52 -8.25
N GLY A 88 0.21 -5.50 -9.51
CA GLY A 88 -0.44 -6.63 -10.16
C GLY A 88 -1.56 -6.22 -11.10
N SER A 89 -1.50 -4.99 -11.62
CA SER A 89 -2.49 -4.44 -12.57
C SER A 89 -3.93 -4.55 -12.07
N TYR A 90 -4.15 -4.54 -10.76
CA TYR A 90 -5.46 -4.78 -10.15
C TYR A 90 -6.13 -6.11 -10.54
N ARG A 91 -5.39 -6.99 -11.21
CA ARG A 91 -5.83 -8.34 -11.59
C ARG A 91 -5.43 -9.38 -10.55
N TYR A 92 -4.32 -9.15 -9.89
CA TYR A 92 -3.79 -9.98 -8.80
C TYR A 92 -3.00 -9.09 -7.84
N VAL A 93 -2.68 -9.63 -6.68
CA VAL A 93 -1.80 -8.99 -5.69
C VAL A 93 -0.45 -9.72 -5.71
N GLY A 94 0.61 -9.02 -6.12
CA GLY A 94 1.94 -9.61 -6.32
C GLY A 94 2.91 -9.28 -5.21
N PHE A 95 3.17 -10.21 -4.29
CA PHE A 95 4.04 -10.01 -3.14
C PHE A 95 5.52 -10.01 -3.54
N SER A 96 6.27 -9.04 -3.00
CA SER A 96 7.72 -9.00 -3.05
C SER A 96 8.29 -8.72 -1.67
N THR A 97 9.19 -9.56 -1.22
CA THR A 97 9.81 -9.45 0.12
C THR A 97 11.08 -8.60 0.13
N HIS A 98 11.56 -8.12 -1.03
CA HIS A 98 12.83 -7.37 -1.08
C HIS A 98 12.80 -6.06 -0.29
N PHE A 99 11.74 -5.28 -0.45
CA PHE A 99 11.58 -4.02 0.29
C PHE A 99 11.24 -4.27 1.77
N ILE A 100 10.47 -5.32 2.05
CA ILE A 100 10.16 -5.74 3.42
C ILE A 100 11.44 -6.10 4.20
N LYS A 101 12.35 -6.87 3.60
CA LYS A 101 13.63 -7.21 4.22
C LYS A 101 14.47 -5.96 4.53
N TRP A 102 14.42 -5.00 3.65
CA TRP A 102 15.07 -3.71 3.89
C TRP A 102 14.39 -2.95 5.03
N CYS A 103 13.07 -2.90 5.10
CA CYS A 103 12.34 -2.29 6.21
C CYS A 103 12.75 -2.90 7.55
N LYS A 104 12.69 -4.25 7.68
CA LYS A 104 13.11 -4.94 8.92
C LYS A 104 14.56 -4.61 9.31
N ALA A 105 15.48 -4.62 8.35
CA ALA A 105 16.89 -4.30 8.59
C ALA A 105 17.14 -2.84 9.01
N ASN A 106 16.19 -1.94 8.74
CA ASN A 106 16.25 -0.52 9.12
C ASN A 106 15.30 -0.17 10.29
N GLY A 107 14.84 -1.16 11.04
CA GLY A 107 14.00 -0.93 12.22
C GLY A 107 12.58 -0.47 11.91
N ILE A 108 12.04 -0.81 10.74
CA ILE A 108 10.74 -0.37 10.27
C ILE A 108 9.77 -1.56 10.23
N THR A 109 8.63 -1.44 10.90
CA THR A 109 7.55 -2.41 10.78
C THR A 109 6.90 -2.28 9.40
N ALA A 110 6.91 -3.36 8.60
CA ALA A 110 6.25 -3.41 7.31
C ALA A 110 4.94 -4.19 7.40
N ALA A 111 3.87 -3.67 6.81
CA ALA A 111 2.57 -4.33 6.75
C ALA A 111 2.13 -4.45 5.29
N MET A 112 2.26 -5.63 4.68
CA MET A 112 1.90 -5.84 3.28
C MET A 112 0.45 -6.29 3.16
N LEU A 113 -0.34 -5.54 2.41
CA LEU A 113 -1.76 -5.81 2.24
C LEU A 113 -2.04 -6.71 1.04
N LYS A 114 -2.69 -7.85 1.27
CA LYS A 114 -3.43 -8.57 0.24
C LYS A 114 -4.83 -7.97 0.16
N TYR A 115 -5.00 -6.99 -0.72
CA TYR A 115 -6.30 -6.33 -0.92
C TYR A 115 -7.23 -7.15 -1.82
N ARG A 116 -8.53 -6.95 -1.69
CA ARG A 116 -9.53 -7.47 -2.63
C ARG A 116 -9.37 -6.76 -3.96
N VAL A 117 -9.07 -7.52 -5.02
CA VAL A 117 -8.95 -6.95 -6.38
C VAL A 117 -10.29 -6.39 -6.85
N PRO A 118 -10.32 -5.28 -7.63
CA PRO A 118 -11.56 -4.54 -7.92
C PRO A 118 -12.58 -5.30 -8.80
N ASN A 119 -12.24 -6.45 -9.35
CA ASN A 119 -13.14 -7.31 -10.14
C ASN A 119 -14.01 -6.52 -11.15
N SER A 120 -13.35 -5.78 -12.05
CA SER A 120 -13.99 -4.96 -13.10
C SER A 120 -14.90 -3.84 -12.59
N GLY A 121 -14.38 -2.98 -11.72
CA GLY A 121 -15.05 -1.73 -11.32
C GLY A 121 -15.50 -1.64 -9.86
N HIS A 122 -15.43 -2.73 -9.10
CA HIS A 122 -15.74 -2.70 -7.66
C HIS A 122 -14.56 -2.13 -6.84
N ASN A 123 -14.06 -0.97 -7.26
CA ASN A 123 -12.83 -0.35 -6.73
C ASN A 123 -12.97 0.18 -5.29
N GLN A 124 -14.19 0.45 -4.82
CA GLN A 124 -14.43 0.88 -3.44
C GLN A 124 -14.04 -0.19 -2.43
N ALA A 125 -14.19 -1.48 -2.75
CA ALA A 125 -13.72 -2.57 -1.90
C ALA A 125 -12.18 -2.52 -1.74
N THR A 126 -11.45 -2.25 -2.83
CA THR A 126 -9.99 -2.12 -2.80
C THR A 126 -9.54 -0.89 -1.99
N LEU A 127 -10.23 0.24 -2.13
CA LEU A 127 -9.93 1.46 -1.37
C LEU A 127 -10.23 1.26 0.13
N GLU A 128 -11.35 0.61 0.47
CA GLU A 128 -11.72 0.27 1.84
C GLU A 128 -10.63 -0.57 2.50
N ASP A 129 -10.14 -1.62 1.81
CA ASP A 129 -9.06 -2.46 2.32
C ASP A 129 -7.79 -1.65 2.58
N ALA A 130 -7.44 -0.78 1.66
CA ALA A 130 -6.22 0.00 1.75
C ALA A 130 -6.27 1.05 2.87
N THR A 131 -7.40 1.74 3.03
CA THR A 131 -7.60 2.69 4.13
C THR A 131 -7.68 1.97 5.47
N GLY A 132 -8.40 0.85 5.54
CA GLY A 132 -8.52 0.04 6.74
C GLY A 132 -7.19 -0.54 7.22
N ALA A 133 -6.27 -0.84 6.32
CA ALA A 133 -4.93 -1.28 6.71
C ALA A 133 -4.16 -0.18 7.46
N VAL A 134 -4.26 1.09 7.04
CA VAL A 134 -3.65 2.23 7.76
C VAL A 134 -4.30 2.40 9.12
N GLU A 135 -5.63 2.34 9.19
CA GLU A 135 -6.39 2.46 10.43
C GLU A 135 -6.06 1.31 11.39
N TYR A 136 -5.96 0.08 10.88
CA TYR A 136 -5.57 -1.08 11.70
C TYR A 136 -4.19 -0.90 12.33
N MET A 137 -3.19 -0.46 11.57
CA MET A 137 -1.84 -0.23 12.11
C MET A 137 -1.86 0.82 13.21
N ARG A 138 -2.59 1.89 13.05
CA ARG A 138 -2.75 2.94 14.08
C ARG A 138 -3.48 2.45 15.33
N ALA A 139 -4.59 1.74 15.16
CA ALA A 139 -5.38 1.22 16.26
C ALA A 139 -4.62 0.16 17.09
N ASN A 140 -3.65 -0.52 16.50
CA ASN A 140 -2.81 -1.54 17.16
C ASN A 140 -1.38 -1.04 17.46
N ALA A 141 -1.15 0.27 17.46
CA ALA A 141 0.19 0.85 17.55
C ALA A 141 0.94 0.41 18.82
N GLU A 142 0.29 0.45 19.99
CA GLU A 142 0.90 0.01 21.25
C GLU A 142 1.33 -1.47 21.19
N ARG A 143 0.43 -2.35 20.76
CA ARG A 143 0.71 -3.79 20.64
C ARG A 143 1.84 -4.10 19.66
N LEU A 144 1.92 -3.33 18.57
CA LEU A 144 2.92 -3.51 17.51
C LEU A 144 4.24 -2.76 17.79
N GLY A 145 4.32 -1.97 18.87
CA GLY A 145 5.50 -1.18 19.22
C GLY A 145 5.76 -0.01 18.26
N ILE A 146 4.75 0.46 17.50
CA ILE A 146 4.89 1.53 16.52
C ILE A 146 4.33 2.87 17.02
N ASP A 147 4.80 3.97 16.45
CA ASP A 147 4.24 5.30 16.67
C ASP A 147 3.06 5.53 15.71
N PRO A 148 1.82 5.72 16.19
CA PRO A 148 0.65 5.92 15.34
C PRO A 148 0.75 7.17 14.45
N THR A 149 1.60 8.13 14.79
CA THR A 149 1.86 9.34 13.99
C THR A 149 2.89 9.11 12.87
N LYS A 150 3.57 7.93 12.86
CA LYS A 150 4.59 7.55 11.88
C LYS A 150 4.15 6.37 10.99
N VAL A 151 2.86 6.23 10.77
CA VAL A 151 2.30 5.23 9.84
C VAL A 151 2.24 5.81 8.44
N GLY A 152 3.14 5.39 7.57
CA GLY A 152 3.18 5.77 6.16
C GLY A 152 2.67 4.69 5.23
N VAL A 153 2.61 5.00 3.93
CA VAL A 153 2.23 4.06 2.88
C VAL A 153 3.30 3.96 1.80
N ALA A 154 3.41 2.79 1.19
CA ALA A 154 4.26 2.58 0.01
C ALA A 154 3.55 1.67 -0.99
N GLY A 155 3.86 1.81 -2.28
CA GLY A 155 3.32 0.89 -3.27
C GLY A 155 4.02 0.98 -4.61
N CYS A 156 3.89 -0.07 -5.41
CA CYS A 156 4.49 -0.17 -6.74
C CYS A 156 3.43 -0.43 -7.81
N SER A 157 3.56 0.17 -8.99
CA SER A 157 2.64 -0.04 -10.11
C SER A 157 1.18 0.28 -9.71
N ALA A 158 0.26 -0.69 -9.83
CA ALA A 158 -1.10 -0.56 -9.32
C ALA A 158 -1.14 -0.25 -7.82
N GLY A 159 -0.24 -0.82 -7.02
CA GLY A 159 -0.08 -0.48 -5.60
C GLY A 159 0.43 0.93 -5.37
N GLY A 160 1.28 1.46 -6.26
CA GLY A 160 1.71 2.86 -6.24
C GLY A 160 0.56 3.82 -6.51
N HIS A 161 -0.34 3.46 -7.43
CA HIS A 161 -1.61 4.17 -7.59
C HIS A 161 -2.46 4.10 -6.31
N LEU A 162 -2.60 2.91 -5.72
CA LEU A 162 -3.41 2.73 -4.52
C LEU A 162 -2.86 3.52 -3.33
N ALA A 163 -1.52 3.55 -3.14
CA ALA A 163 -0.87 4.37 -2.12
C ALA A 163 -1.18 5.87 -2.29
N ALA A 164 -1.08 6.38 -3.52
CA ALA A 164 -1.44 7.76 -3.81
C ALA A 164 -2.95 8.01 -3.64
N TRP A 165 -3.79 7.05 -4.00
CA TRP A 165 -5.24 7.18 -3.82
C TRP A 165 -5.62 7.27 -2.34
N VAL A 166 -5.12 6.37 -1.50
CA VAL A 166 -5.29 6.45 -0.03
C VAL A 166 -4.82 7.79 0.52
N SER A 167 -3.66 8.26 0.09
CA SER A 167 -3.07 9.54 0.53
C SER A 167 -3.95 10.76 0.23
N ASN A 168 -4.80 10.67 -0.80
CA ASN A 168 -5.70 11.77 -1.16
C ASN A 168 -7.14 11.54 -0.68
N ALA A 169 -7.62 10.29 -0.60
CA ALA A 169 -9.01 9.97 -0.31
C ALA A 169 -9.37 9.90 1.18
N MET A 170 -8.40 9.61 2.06
CA MET A 170 -8.65 9.62 3.51
C MET A 170 -8.95 11.03 4.01
N ALA A 171 -9.75 11.13 5.08
CA ALA A 171 -9.97 12.40 5.79
C ALA A 171 -8.64 12.96 6.30
N ASP A 172 -8.52 14.28 6.35
CA ASP A 172 -7.24 14.97 6.57
C ASP A 172 -6.53 14.58 7.87
N ASP A 173 -7.29 14.34 8.93
CA ASP A 173 -6.81 13.89 10.24
C ASP A 173 -6.41 12.41 10.29
N ARG A 174 -6.77 11.65 9.26
CA ARG A 174 -6.51 10.21 9.14
C ARG A 174 -5.56 9.83 8.00
N LYS A 175 -5.08 10.81 7.22
CA LYS A 175 -4.12 10.56 6.14
C LYS A 175 -2.83 9.91 6.65
N PRO A 176 -2.16 9.09 5.82
CA PRO A 176 -0.83 8.56 6.17
C PRO A 176 0.15 9.68 6.51
N ALA A 177 1.15 9.40 7.34
CA ALA A 177 2.19 10.36 7.69
C ALA A 177 3.05 10.76 6.48
N PHE A 178 3.21 9.84 5.53
CA PHE A 178 3.98 10.01 4.29
C PHE A 178 3.57 8.96 3.26
N ALA A 179 3.94 9.20 1.99
CA ALA A 179 3.73 8.26 0.89
C ALA A 179 5.01 8.00 0.08
N MET A 180 5.24 6.75 -0.31
CA MET A 180 6.32 6.35 -1.22
C MET A 180 5.74 5.62 -2.43
N LEU A 181 5.91 6.21 -3.61
CA LEU A 181 5.25 5.79 -4.85
C LEU A 181 6.29 5.26 -5.85
N PHE A 182 6.27 3.96 -6.07
CA PHE A 182 7.20 3.30 -6.98
C PHE A 182 6.49 3.00 -8.31
N CYS A 183 6.90 3.68 -9.39
CA CYS A 183 6.35 3.52 -10.75
C CYS A 183 4.81 3.45 -10.81
N GLY A 184 4.10 4.28 -10.04
CA GLY A 184 2.64 4.27 -9.95
C GLY A 184 1.96 4.94 -11.15
N SER A 185 0.81 4.40 -11.59
CA SER A 185 -0.01 4.97 -12.66
C SER A 185 -0.99 5.99 -12.11
N MET A 186 -0.68 7.27 -12.16
CA MET A 186 -1.44 8.36 -11.51
C MET A 186 -2.53 8.96 -12.40
N LEU A 187 -2.50 8.69 -13.70
CA LEU A 187 -3.41 9.27 -14.68
C LEU A 187 -4.43 8.26 -15.19
N ARG A 188 -5.57 8.78 -15.67
CA ARG A 188 -6.65 8.03 -16.31
C ARG A 188 -7.09 8.72 -17.61
N ASP A 189 -6.14 9.37 -18.30
CA ASP A 189 -6.35 9.97 -19.61
C ASP A 189 -6.58 8.90 -20.70
N GLU A 190 -6.81 9.35 -21.94
CA GLU A 190 -7.10 8.47 -23.09
C GLU A 190 -6.07 7.35 -23.28
N TYR A 191 -4.80 7.62 -22.98
CA TYR A 191 -3.75 6.63 -23.09
C TYR A 191 -3.86 5.55 -22.03
N TYR A 192 -4.12 5.93 -20.77
CA TYR A 192 -4.15 4.98 -19.65
C TYR A 192 -5.48 4.28 -19.49
N VAL A 193 -6.60 4.89 -19.90
CA VAL A 193 -7.95 4.30 -19.72
C VAL A 193 -8.11 2.97 -20.44
N THR A 194 -7.43 2.78 -21.57
CA THR A 194 -7.45 1.53 -22.35
C THR A 194 -6.56 0.41 -21.79
N MET A 195 -5.67 0.72 -20.86
CA MET A 195 -4.79 -0.28 -20.24
C MET A 195 -5.60 -1.27 -19.39
N SER A 196 -5.21 -2.53 -19.44
CA SER A 196 -5.90 -3.60 -18.69
C SER A 196 -5.98 -3.34 -17.18
N ALA A 197 -4.98 -2.67 -16.61
CA ALA A 197 -4.98 -2.27 -15.19
C ALA A 197 -6.15 -1.33 -14.87
N ASN A 198 -6.44 -0.38 -15.76
CA ASN A 198 -7.53 0.57 -15.59
C ASN A 198 -8.89 -0.08 -15.82
N GLN A 199 -9.00 -0.99 -16.80
CA GLN A 199 -10.21 -1.77 -17.00
C GLN A 199 -10.52 -2.69 -15.80
N ASN A 200 -9.50 -3.25 -15.17
CA ASN A 200 -9.68 -4.03 -13.94
C ASN A 200 -10.18 -3.15 -12.79
N LEU A 201 -9.63 -1.93 -12.66
CA LEU A 201 -9.99 -0.99 -11.59
C LEU A 201 -11.39 -0.39 -11.76
N MET A 202 -11.71 0.07 -12.98
CA MET A 202 -12.88 0.91 -13.25
C MET A 202 -14.00 0.19 -14.04
N GLY A 203 -13.70 -0.98 -14.61
CA GLY A 203 -14.58 -1.65 -15.56
C GLY A 203 -14.25 -1.27 -17.01
N LYS A 204 -14.84 -2.00 -17.96
CA LYS A 204 -14.55 -1.83 -19.40
C LYS A 204 -15.29 -0.65 -20.05
N ASN A 205 -16.41 -0.25 -19.48
CA ASN A 205 -17.32 0.73 -20.07
C ASN A 205 -17.29 2.07 -19.32
N VAL A 206 -16.15 2.38 -18.69
CA VAL A 206 -15.98 3.64 -17.95
C VAL A 206 -16.01 4.83 -18.91
N THR A 207 -16.77 5.86 -18.56
CA THR A 207 -16.82 7.12 -19.29
C THR A 207 -15.57 7.98 -18.98
N PRO A 208 -15.19 8.94 -19.85
CA PRO A 208 -14.10 9.87 -19.55
C PRO A 208 -14.29 10.62 -18.22
N ALA A 209 -15.52 11.01 -17.90
CA ALA A 209 -15.82 11.71 -16.63
C ALA A 209 -15.60 10.83 -15.39
N GLU A 210 -15.97 9.55 -15.46
CA GLU A 210 -15.69 8.60 -14.38
C GLU A 210 -14.18 8.30 -14.26
N ALA A 211 -13.47 8.20 -15.39
CA ALA A 211 -12.04 8.02 -15.42
C ALA A 211 -11.30 9.21 -14.77
N GLU A 212 -11.76 10.42 -15.02
CA GLU A 212 -11.19 11.64 -14.47
C GLU A 212 -11.28 11.71 -12.95
N GLN A 213 -12.37 11.16 -12.35
CA GLN A 213 -12.50 11.06 -10.89
C GLN A 213 -11.40 10.22 -10.22
N LEU A 214 -10.79 9.28 -10.95
CA LEU A 214 -9.67 8.45 -10.50
C LEU A 214 -8.31 8.92 -11.05
N THR A 215 -8.26 10.09 -11.68
CA THR A 215 -7.03 10.76 -12.06
C THR A 215 -6.47 11.47 -10.83
N LEU A 216 -5.45 10.87 -10.21
CA LEU A 216 -4.99 11.27 -8.87
C LEU A 216 -4.37 12.66 -8.82
N THR A 217 -3.91 13.22 -9.95
CA THR A 217 -3.45 14.60 -10.02
C THR A 217 -4.53 15.61 -9.66
N ASN A 218 -5.81 15.26 -9.85
CA ASN A 218 -6.97 16.11 -9.55
C ASN A 218 -7.39 16.03 -8.07
N LEU A 219 -6.90 15.02 -7.35
CA LEU A 219 -7.21 14.79 -5.94
C LEU A 219 -6.16 15.36 -4.99
N VAL A 220 -5.06 15.90 -5.51
CA VAL A 220 -4.01 16.50 -4.69
C VAL A 220 -4.50 17.79 -4.08
N THR A 221 -4.27 17.94 -2.78
CA THR A 221 -4.55 19.16 -2.00
C THR A 221 -3.32 19.51 -1.15
N GLU A 222 -3.32 20.65 -0.47
CA GLU A 222 -2.28 21.03 0.49
C GLU A 222 -2.22 20.08 1.71
N LYS A 223 -3.24 19.23 1.89
CA LYS A 223 -3.30 18.19 2.93
C LYS A 223 -2.76 16.83 2.48
N THR A 224 -2.41 16.69 1.20
CA THR A 224 -1.73 15.47 0.71
C THR A 224 -0.41 15.29 1.47
N PRO A 225 -0.10 14.09 1.99
CA PRO A 225 1.10 13.89 2.81
C PRO A 225 2.39 14.06 2.01
N PRO A 226 3.52 14.34 2.68
CA PRO A 226 4.84 14.35 2.05
C PRO A 226 5.04 13.09 1.20
N THR A 227 5.54 13.24 -0.02
CA THR A 227 5.55 12.17 -1.00
C THR A 227 6.92 11.99 -1.65
N LEU A 228 7.44 10.75 -1.64
CA LEU A 228 8.61 10.30 -2.40
C LEU A 228 8.16 9.53 -3.63
N ILE A 229 8.66 9.91 -4.81
CA ILE A 229 8.36 9.25 -6.09
C ILE A 229 9.65 8.68 -6.67
N LEU A 230 9.64 7.40 -7.04
CA LEU A 230 10.78 6.70 -7.63
C LEU A 230 10.34 5.91 -8.86
N LEU A 231 11.09 6.07 -9.96
CA LEU A 231 10.77 5.42 -11.24
C LEU A 231 12.02 5.29 -12.11
N CYS A 232 11.92 4.53 -13.20
CA CYS A 232 12.93 4.43 -14.24
C CYS A 232 12.49 5.14 -15.52
N HIS A 233 13.48 5.77 -16.20
CA HIS A 233 13.24 6.47 -17.47
C HIS A 233 12.73 5.53 -18.57
N ASP A 234 13.23 4.30 -18.59
CA ASP A 234 12.92 3.26 -19.58
C ASP A 234 11.67 2.43 -19.24
N ASP A 235 10.84 2.86 -18.27
CA ASP A 235 9.59 2.17 -17.95
C ASP A 235 8.56 2.37 -19.09
N ASN A 236 8.32 1.29 -19.85
CA ASN A 236 7.36 1.25 -20.95
C ASN A 236 5.98 0.72 -20.54
N VAL A 237 5.80 0.29 -19.28
CA VAL A 237 4.53 -0.17 -18.74
C VAL A 237 3.76 0.99 -18.12
N VAL A 238 4.40 1.70 -17.19
CA VAL A 238 3.88 2.95 -16.63
C VAL A 238 4.86 4.07 -16.98
N ARG A 239 4.57 4.79 -18.05
CA ARG A 239 5.49 5.81 -18.57
C ARG A 239 5.79 6.87 -17.50
N PRO A 240 7.03 7.39 -17.43
CA PRO A 240 7.47 8.42 -16.49
C PRO A 240 6.56 9.64 -16.42
N PHE A 241 5.93 9.98 -17.54
CA PHE A 241 4.97 11.09 -17.65
C PHE A 241 3.86 11.05 -16.59
N SER A 242 3.36 9.88 -16.22
CA SER A 242 2.34 9.72 -15.17
C SER A 242 2.84 10.26 -13.82
N SER A 243 4.03 9.87 -13.42
CA SER A 243 4.64 10.28 -12.16
C SER A 243 5.07 11.76 -12.17
N THR A 244 5.59 12.27 -13.30
CA THR A 244 5.99 13.69 -13.41
C THR A 244 4.80 14.63 -13.33
N LYS A 245 3.65 14.25 -13.91
CA LYS A 245 2.39 15.01 -13.77
C LYS A 245 1.91 15.04 -12.32
N TYR A 246 2.01 13.93 -11.62
CA TYR A 246 1.63 13.87 -10.20
C TYR A 246 2.57 14.71 -9.33
N TYR A 247 3.88 14.65 -9.56
CA TYR A 247 4.85 15.53 -8.90
C TYR A 247 4.53 17.02 -9.14
N ALA A 248 4.19 17.39 -10.38
CA ALA A 248 3.80 18.77 -10.71
C ALA A 248 2.53 19.20 -9.95
N ALA A 249 1.57 18.29 -9.73
CA ALA A 249 0.39 18.56 -8.92
C ALA A 249 0.77 18.77 -7.45
N LEU A 250 1.60 17.89 -6.86
CA LEU A 250 2.11 18.05 -5.49
C LEU A 250 2.81 19.43 -5.31
N LYS A 251 3.67 19.79 -6.26
CA LYS A 251 4.38 21.08 -6.23
C LYS A 251 3.44 22.27 -6.27
N ARG A 252 2.39 22.23 -7.12
CA ARG A 252 1.39 23.31 -7.22
C ARG A 252 0.63 23.53 -5.91
N HIS A 253 0.38 22.45 -5.16
CA HIS A 253 -0.33 22.50 -3.87
C HIS A 253 0.61 22.68 -2.67
N GLY A 254 1.90 22.94 -2.88
CA GLY A 254 2.86 23.17 -1.79
C GLY A 254 3.20 21.92 -0.98
N VAL A 255 2.85 20.72 -1.46
CA VAL A 255 3.14 19.45 -0.78
C VAL A 255 4.65 19.17 -0.86
N PRO A 256 5.34 18.88 0.27
CA PRO A 256 6.73 18.44 0.25
C PRO A 256 6.88 17.15 -0.56
N ALA A 257 7.69 17.19 -1.62
CA ALA A 257 7.85 16.02 -2.48
C ALA A 257 9.29 15.92 -3.01
N SER A 258 9.77 14.68 -3.14
CA SER A 258 11.01 14.34 -3.84
C SER A 258 10.72 13.35 -4.96
N MET A 259 11.46 13.47 -6.07
CA MET A 259 11.33 12.55 -7.19
C MET A 259 12.70 12.15 -7.72
N HIS A 260 12.92 10.84 -7.88
CA HIS A 260 14.15 10.29 -8.47
C HIS A 260 13.79 9.47 -9.71
N ILE A 261 14.46 9.77 -10.81
CA ILE A 261 14.31 9.07 -12.08
C ILE A 261 15.65 8.40 -12.40
N TYR A 262 15.67 7.08 -12.37
CA TYR A 262 16.85 6.29 -12.72
C TYR A 262 16.91 6.02 -14.22
N PRO A 263 18.09 5.95 -14.83
CA PRO A 263 18.22 5.81 -16.29
C PRO A 263 17.60 4.52 -16.83
N SER A 264 17.73 3.41 -16.10
CA SER A 264 17.32 2.07 -16.56
C SER A 264 16.75 1.23 -15.42
N GLY A 265 16.02 0.16 -15.77
CA GLY A 265 15.42 -0.79 -14.83
C GLY A 265 14.02 -1.22 -15.23
N GLY A 266 13.41 -0.58 -16.20
CA GLY A 266 12.05 -0.84 -16.68
C GLY A 266 11.01 -0.70 -15.58
N HIS A 267 9.95 -1.53 -15.64
CA HIS A 267 8.85 -1.46 -14.67
C HIS A 267 9.09 -2.26 -13.38
N SER A 268 9.99 -3.24 -13.39
CA SER A 268 10.14 -4.21 -12.28
C SER A 268 11.40 -4.01 -11.43
N TRP A 269 12.08 -2.88 -11.56
CA TRP A 269 13.35 -2.57 -10.90
C TRP A 269 13.32 -2.77 -9.38
N TRP A 270 12.27 -2.35 -8.70
CA TRP A 270 12.10 -2.40 -7.25
C TRP A 270 12.13 -3.84 -6.68
N SER A 271 11.82 -4.85 -7.50
CA SER A 271 11.85 -6.27 -7.14
C SER A 271 13.12 -7.00 -7.63
N ASN A 272 14.01 -6.30 -8.36
CA ASN A 272 15.24 -6.87 -8.88
C ASN A 272 16.41 -6.64 -7.91
N SER A 273 16.84 -7.71 -7.25
CA SER A 273 17.96 -7.65 -6.29
C SER A 273 19.31 -7.33 -6.92
N LYS A 274 19.44 -7.51 -8.25
CA LYS A 274 20.68 -7.26 -9.03
C LYS A 274 20.62 -5.95 -9.81
N TRP A 275 19.61 -5.13 -9.62
CA TRP A 275 19.49 -3.84 -10.30
C TRP A 275 20.64 -2.91 -9.90
N GLU A 276 21.29 -2.30 -10.89
CA GLU A 276 22.52 -1.50 -10.72
C GLU A 276 22.35 -0.29 -9.78
N TYR A 277 21.16 0.35 -9.77
CA TYR A 277 20.86 1.51 -8.91
C TYR A 277 20.23 1.11 -7.57
N ARG A 278 20.23 -0.20 -7.23
CA ARG A 278 19.58 -0.68 -6.00
C ARG A 278 20.09 0.00 -4.73
N LYS A 279 21.41 0.22 -4.63
CA LYS A 279 22.02 0.86 -3.48
C LYS A 279 21.56 2.31 -3.36
N GLN A 280 21.69 3.08 -4.45
CA GLN A 280 21.30 4.49 -4.50
C GLN A 280 19.78 4.68 -4.19
N TRP A 281 18.94 3.77 -4.71
CA TRP A 281 17.52 3.78 -4.40
C TRP A 281 17.25 3.65 -2.90
N LEU A 282 17.83 2.61 -2.27
CA LEU A 282 17.57 2.31 -0.85
C LEU A 282 18.16 3.39 0.07
N GLU A 283 19.29 3.99 -0.30
CA GLU A 283 19.86 5.16 0.39
C GLU A 283 18.93 6.38 0.26
N ALA A 284 18.44 6.68 -0.95
CA ALA A 284 17.50 7.78 -1.15
C ALA A 284 16.19 7.62 -0.33
N VAL A 285 15.67 6.38 -0.25
CA VAL A 285 14.51 6.07 0.61
C VAL A 285 14.83 6.30 2.08
N LYS A 286 16.02 5.84 2.54
CA LYS A 286 16.43 5.98 3.94
C LYS A 286 16.56 7.45 4.34
N ASP A 287 17.33 8.22 3.57
CA ASP A 287 17.60 9.64 3.84
C ASP A 287 16.29 10.44 3.84
N TRP A 288 15.42 10.18 2.86
CA TRP A 288 14.14 10.87 2.79
C TRP A 288 13.24 10.50 3.97
N LEU A 289 13.16 9.22 4.33
CA LEU A 289 12.32 8.74 5.43
C LEU A 289 12.79 9.28 6.77
N ASP A 290 14.10 9.34 7.01
CA ASP A 290 14.67 9.92 8.22
C ASP A 290 14.23 11.37 8.41
N ILE A 291 14.20 12.17 7.33
CA ILE A 291 13.70 13.55 7.38
C ILE A 291 12.21 13.60 7.75
N GLN A 292 11.38 12.67 7.22
CA GLN A 292 9.94 12.69 7.49
C GLN A 292 9.58 12.21 8.89
N THR A 293 10.42 11.39 9.51
CA THR A 293 10.11 10.70 10.78
C THR A 293 10.85 11.26 11.99
N GLN A 294 11.79 12.18 11.79
CA GLN A 294 12.43 12.93 12.88
C GLN A 294 11.44 13.86 13.59
N PRO A 295 11.61 14.11 14.90
CA PRO A 295 10.86 15.14 15.60
C PRO A 295 11.04 16.48 14.88
N LYS A 296 9.94 17.13 14.49
CA LYS A 296 10.02 18.47 13.90
C LYS A 296 10.66 19.39 14.94
N GLN A 297 11.86 19.90 14.66
CA GLN A 297 12.43 20.97 15.46
C GLN A 297 11.43 22.13 15.44
N GLN A 298 10.93 22.51 16.62
CA GLN A 298 10.12 23.72 16.76
C GLN A 298 10.98 24.90 16.32
N LYS A 299 10.62 25.52 15.19
CA LYS A 299 11.21 26.79 14.74
C LYS A 299 10.50 27.92 15.44
#